data_56318785c9d1bbd5b90e09a36c0589e7
#
_entry.id   56318785c9d1bbd5b90e09a36c0589e7
#
_cell.length_a   1.000
_cell.length_b   1.000
_cell.length_c   1.000
_cell.angle_alpha   90.00
_cell.angle_beta   90.00
_cell.angle_gamma   90.00
#
_symmetry.space_group_name_H-M   'P 1'
#
loop_
_entity.id
_entity.type
_entity.pdbx_description
1 polymer ?
#
loop_
_entity_poly.entity_id
_entity_poly.type
_entity_poly.pdbx_seq_one_letter_code
_entity_poly.pdbx_strand_id
1 'polypeptide(L)'
;MVDHLDPSVTARLTAVPLFADRTDVTELSGGLTNRNLKVTTPAGVFVARLSSPESALLSIDRVAEQANSVAAAESGAAPEVVAYAPEINLLAVRFVEGRTWTSADVLVPENAARIAAACRQLHAGPRFVNDFNMLTLQPKYLALVQEREFRLPDRYLDFADQAKEISDALSARPVATVPCNNDPILRSMSMFL
;
A
#
# COMPACT_ATOMS: atom_id res chain seq x y z
N MET A 1 12.19 23.12 -8.05
CA MET A 1 11.87 24.16 -7.05
C MET A 1 11.72 23.45 -5.70
N VAL A 2 12.83 23.41 -4.90
CA VAL A 2 12.92 22.56 -3.67
C VAL A 2 12.48 23.31 -2.40
N ASP A 3 12.14 24.61 -2.51
CA ASP A 3 12.06 25.54 -1.37
C ASP A 3 10.74 25.55 -0.56
N HIS A 4 9.80 24.63 -0.79
CA HIS A 4 8.52 24.64 -0.06
C HIS A 4 8.21 23.33 0.68
N LEU A 5 9.21 22.45 0.80
CA LEU A 5 9.00 21.20 1.56
C LEU A 5 9.16 21.48 3.07
N ASP A 6 8.30 20.82 3.84
CA ASP A 6 8.43 20.75 5.29
C ASP A 6 9.86 20.30 5.67
N PRO A 7 10.53 20.94 6.65
CA PRO A 7 11.87 20.55 7.08
C PRO A 7 12.02 19.07 7.45
N SER A 8 11.00 18.46 8.04
CA SER A 8 11.02 17.04 8.39
C SER A 8 11.05 16.15 7.14
N VAL A 9 10.32 16.51 6.10
CA VAL A 9 10.34 15.82 4.79
C VAL A 9 11.70 15.95 4.13
N THR A 10 12.25 17.17 4.13
CA THR A 10 13.59 17.44 3.58
C THR A 10 14.66 16.62 4.28
N ALA A 11 14.63 16.54 5.61
CA ALA A 11 15.57 15.72 6.40
C ALA A 11 15.48 14.24 6.04
N ARG A 12 14.25 13.70 5.94
CA ARG A 12 14.02 12.29 5.55
C ARG A 12 14.54 11.98 4.14
N LEU A 13 14.30 12.85 3.16
CA LEU A 13 14.83 12.65 1.81
C LEU A 13 16.36 12.74 1.79
N THR A 14 16.95 13.66 2.55
CA THR A 14 18.41 13.83 2.61
C THR A 14 19.12 12.63 3.25
N ALA A 15 18.44 11.90 4.15
CA ALA A 15 18.97 10.70 4.77
C ALA A 15 19.12 9.51 3.80
N VAL A 16 18.47 9.57 2.63
CA VAL A 16 18.56 8.52 1.61
C VAL A 16 19.58 8.91 0.55
N PRO A 17 20.72 8.19 0.40
CA PRO A 17 21.77 8.55 -0.56
C PRO A 17 21.28 8.72 -2.00
N LEU A 18 20.29 7.93 -2.43
CA LEU A 18 19.68 8.03 -3.77
C LEU A 18 19.09 9.43 -4.05
N PHE A 19 18.72 10.18 -3.01
CA PHE A 19 18.08 11.49 -3.11
C PHE A 19 18.99 12.65 -2.74
N ALA A 20 20.29 12.41 -2.53
CA ALA A 20 21.25 13.45 -2.16
C ALA A 20 21.31 14.56 -3.23
N ASP A 21 21.40 14.15 -4.50
CA ASP A 21 21.53 15.08 -5.66
C ASP A 21 20.18 15.31 -6.35
N ARG A 22 19.08 15.30 -5.60
CA ARG A 22 17.74 15.54 -6.15
C ARG A 22 17.62 16.97 -6.73
N THR A 23 17.06 17.05 -7.93
CA THR A 23 16.87 18.31 -8.65
C THR A 23 15.45 18.85 -8.53
N ASP A 24 14.46 17.97 -8.30
CA ASP A 24 13.08 18.38 -8.09
C ASP A 24 12.35 17.41 -7.14
N VAL A 25 11.37 17.96 -6.42
CA VAL A 25 10.46 17.21 -5.56
C VAL A 25 9.05 17.78 -5.70
N THR A 26 8.10 16.94 -6.08
CA THR A 26 6.69 17.30 -6.22
C THR A 26 5.82 16.36 -5.42
N GLU A 27 4.88 16.86 -4.63
CA GLU A 27 3.94 16.01 -3.90
C GLU A 27 2.86 15.46 -4.85
N LEU A 28 2.67 14.15 -4.80
CA LEU A 28 1.63 13.45 -5.54
C LEU A 28 0.35 13.39 -4.72
N SER A 29 -0.77 13.81 -5.31
CA SER A 29 -2.08 13.77 -4.67
C SER A 29 -2.61 12.34 -4.52
N GLY A 30 -3.41 12.07 -3.49
CA GLY A 30 -4.21 10.85 -3.37
C GLY A 30 -3.76 9.82 -2.35
N GLY A 31 -2.70 10.07 -1.57
CA GLY A 31 -2.35 9.24 -0.40
C GLY A 31 -3.28 9.54 0.78
N LEU A 32 -3.94 8.50 1.36
CA LEU A 32 -4.76 8.66 2.57
C LEU A 32 -3.92 8.58 3.85
N THR A 33 -2.92 7.72 3.88
CA THR A 33 -2.11 7.41 5.07
C THR A 33 -0.63 7.74 4.89
N ASN A 34 -0.20 7.99 3.66
CA ASN A 34 1.19 8.27 3.31
C ASN A 34 1.27 9.54 2.47
N ARG A 35 2.36 10.30 2.64
CA ARG A 35 2.74 11.34 1.68
C ARG A 35 3.58 10.68 0.59
N ASN A 36 3.17 10.86 -0.66
CA ASN A 36 3.90 10.36 -1.82
C ASN A 36 4.58 11.54 -2.52
N LEU A 37 5.88 11.45 -2.70
CA LEU A 37 6.69 12.50 -3.33
C LEU A 37 7.34 11.95 -4.59
N LYS A 38 7.11 12.59 -5.73
CA LYS A 38 7.89 12.36 -6.94
C LYS A 38 9.22 13.08 -6.77
N VAL A 39 10.32 12.32 -6.81
CA VAL A 39 11.69 12.83 -6.63
C VAL A 39 12.47 12.60 -7.90
N THR A 40 12.98 13.69 -8.49
CA THR A 40 13.85 13.63 -9.68
C THR A 40 15.30 13.74 -9.26
N THR A 41 16.14 12.85 -9.75
CA THR A 41 17.59 12.84 -9.53
C THR A 41 18.32 12.55 -10.86
N PRO A 42 19.63 12.72 -10.94
CA PRO A 42 20.42 12.30 -12.11
C PRO A 42 20.31 10.78 -12.40
N ALA A 43 20.00 9.95 -11.38
CA ALA A 43 19.84 8.51 -11.52
C ALA A 43 18.43 8.10 -12.02
N GLY A 44 17.49 9.05 -12.12
CA GLY A 44 16.13 8.80 -12.59
C GLY A 44 15.05 9.47 -11.76
N VAL A 45 13.82 9.05 -11.98
CA VAL A 45 12.63 9.55 -11.29
C VAL A 45 12.06 8.45 -10.39
N PHE A 46 11.70 8.83 -9.16
CA PHE A 46 11.27 7.91 -8.11
C PHE A 46 10.04 8.43 -7.39
N VAL A 47 9.35 7.54 -6.69
CA VAL A 47 8.31 7.91 -5.71
C VAL A 47 8.83 7.54 -4.33
N ALA A 48 9.04 8.56 -3.49
CA ALA A 48 9.32 8.37 -2.07
C ALA A 48 7.99 8.39 -1.30
N ARG A 49 7.64 7.26 -0.69
CA ARG A 49 6.49 7.12 0.18
C ARG A 49 6.93 7.35 1.62
N LEU A 50 6.41 8.40 2.22
CA LEU A 50 6.67 8.78 3.60
C LEU A 50 5.45 8.42 4.45
N SER A 51 5.62 7.48 5.36
CA SER A 51 4.54 7.09 6.28
C SER A 51 4.55 7.94 7.54
N SER A 52 3.35 8.18 8.10
CA SER A 52 3.19 8.80 9.40
C SER A 52 3.49 7.80 10.52
N PRO A 53 4.08 8.23 11.66
CA PRO A 53 4.22 7.40 12.85
C PRO A 53 2.87 6.84 13.36
N GLU A 54 1.79 7.60 13.23
CA GLU A 54 0.44 7.18 13.64
C GLU A 54 -0.06 5.99 12.82
N SER A 55 0.51 5.72 11.66
CA SER A 55 0.16 4.54 10.85
C SER A 55 0.46 3.20 11.56
N ALA A 56 1.25 3.21 12.64
CA ALA A 56 1.43 2.05 13.52
C ALA A 56 0.11 1.59 14.16
N LEU A 57 -0.84 2.50 14.41
CA LEU A 57 -2.20 2.18 14.91
C LEU A 57 -3.02 1.36 13.90
N LEU A 58 -2.66 1.41 12.62
CA LEU A 58 -3.31 0.64 11.57
C LEU A 58 -2.75 -0.78 11.43
N SER A 59 -1.93 -1.23 12.39
CA SER A 59 -1.29 -2.55 12.38
C SER A 59 -0.51 -2.85 11.08
N ILE A 60 0.05 -1.82 10.44
CA ILE A 60 0.84 -1.97 9.23
C ILE A 60 2.25 -2.41 9.62
N ASP A 61 2.59 -3.64 9.26
CA ASP A 61 3.95 -4.17 9.38
C ASP A 61 4.80 -3.63 8.22
N ARG A 62 5.74 -2.74 8.53
CA ARG A 62 6.59 -2.08 7.53
C ARG A 62 7.62 -3.02 6.89
N VAL A 63 8.06 -4.02 7.62
CA VAL A 63 8.96 -5.05 7.08
C VAL A 63 8.20 -5.91 6.08
N ALA A 64 6.98 -6.31 6.43
CA ALA A 64 6.11 -7.04 5.50
C ALA A 64 5.71 -6.18 4.29
N GLU A 65 5.43 -4.88 4.48
CA GLU A 65 5.15 -3.95 3.37
C GLU A 65 6.32 -3.92 2.37
N GLN A 66 7.54 -3.78 2.85
CA GLN A 66 8.72 -3.77 2.00
C GLN A 66 8.91 -5.10 1.27
N ALA A 67 8.86 -6.22 1.99
CA ALA A 67 9.04 -7.55 1.41
C ALA A 67 7.96 -7.86 0.35
N ASN A 68 6.70 -7.52 0.63
CA ASN A 68 5.59 -7.70 -0.30
C ASN A 68 5.71 -6.78 -1.52
N SER A 69 6.23 -5.55 -1.35
CA SER A 69 6.48 -4.63 -2.47
C SER A 69 7.58 -5.17 -3.39
N VAL A 70 8.64 -5.78 -2.85
CA VAL A 70 9.69 -6.45 -3.64
C VAL A 70 9.09 -7.65 -4.39
N ALA A 71 8.34 -8.52 -3.73
CA ALA A 71 7.69 -9.66 -4.36
C ALA A 71 6.71 -9.24 -5.48
N ALA A 72 5.96 -8.16 -5.28
CA ALA A 72 5.08 -7.60 -6.29
C ALA A 72 5.88 -7.04 -7.50
N ALA A 73 7.01 -6.38 -7.26
CA ALA A 73 7.90 -5.92 -8.33
C ALA A 73 8.50 -7.08 -9.13
N GLU A 74 8.93 -8.16 -8.46
CA GLU A 74 9.42 -9.38 -9.11
C GLU A 74 8.36 -10.05 -9.99
N SER A 75 7.09 -9.95 -9.64
CA SER A 75 6.00 -10.42 -10.51
C SER A 75 5.82 -9.59 -11.78
N GLY A 76 6.44 -8.40 -11.85
CA GLY A 76 6.25 -7.42 -12.93
C GLY A 76 4.94 -6.61 -12.81
N ALA A 77 4.15 -6.82 -11.73
CA ALA A 77 2.88 -6.12 -11.51
C ALA A 77 3.03 -4.87 -10.62
N ALA A 78 4.24 -4.53 -10.20
CA ALA A 78 4.52 -3.34 -9.40
C ALA A 78 5.88 -2.72 -9.77
N PRO A 79 6.11 -1.43 -9.46
CA PRO A 79 7.40 -0.79 -9.70
C PRO A 79 8.50 -1.36 -8.79
N GLU A 80 9.73 -1.31 -9.30
CA GLU A 80 10.93 -1.71 -8.56
C GLU A 80 11.08 -0.92 -7.26
N VAL A 81 11.34 -1.62 -6.16
CA VAL A 81 11.72 -1.03 -4.87
C VAL A 81 13.21 -0.66 -4.94
N VAL A 82 13.52 0.62 -4.80
CA VAL A 82 14.89 1.15 -4.97
C VAL A 82 15.54 1.58 -3.65
N ALA A 83 14.75 1.87 -2.62
CA ALA A 83 15.26 2.18 -1.29
C ALA A 83 14.21 1.86 -0.21
N TYR A 84 14.70 1.43 0.96
CA TYR A 84 13.90 1.22 2.16
C TYR A 84 14.70 1.69 3.38
N ALA A 85 14.14 2.63 4.12
CA ALA A 85 14.72 3.23 5.31
C ALA A 85 13.66 3.28 6.43
N PRO A 86 13.46 2.15 7.15
CA PRO A 86 12.41 2.02 8.15
C PRO A 86 12.57 2.98 9.33
N GLU A 87 13.79 3.33 9.69
CA GLU A 87 14.11 4.27 10.78
C GLU A 87 13.56 5.68 10.54
N ILE A 88 13.33 6.02 9.28
CA ILE A 88 12.70 7.28 8.87
C ILE A 88 11.34 7.07 8.19
N ASN A 89 10.77 5.87 8.29
CA ASN A 89 9.49 5.50 7.67
C ASN A 89 9.41 5.84 6.18
N LEU A 90 10.43 5.47 5.40
CA LEU A 90 10.53 5.74 3.97
C LEU A 90 10.67 4.45 3.17
N LEU A 91 9.82 4.30 2.16
CA LEU A 91 9.95 3.32 1.07
C LEU A 91 9.99 4.08 -0.25
N ALA A 92 10.94 3.77 -1.11
CA ALA A 92 11.04 4.38 -2.43
C ALA A 92 10.93 3.33 -3.54
N VAL A 93 10.18 3.68 -4.58
CA VAL A 93 10.00 2.87 -5.77
C VAL A 93 10.33 3.68 -7.02
N ARG A 94 10.64 3.00 -8.13
CA ARG A 94 10.80 3.65 -9.42
C ARG A 94 9.49 4.31 -9.85
N PHE A 95 9.56 5.55 -10.35
CA PHE A 95 8.38 6.22 -10.89
C PHE A 95 7.96 5.55 -12.21
N VAL A 96 6.68 5.24 -12.33
CA VAL A 96 6.10 4.73 -13.58
C VAL A 96 5.37 5.88 -14.26
N GLU A 97 5.79 6.17 -15.49
CA GLU A 97 5.14 7.19 -16.30
C GLU A 97 3.78 6.71 -16.79
N GLY A 98 2.81 7.59 -16.72
CA GLY A 98 1.44 7.29 -17.14
C GLY A 98 0.43 8.24 -16.52
N ARG A 99 -0.81 8.10 -16.92
CA ARG A 99 -1.93 8.79 -16.27
C ARG A 99 -2.67 7.87 -15.32
N THR A 100 -3.13 8.42 -14.22
CA THR A 100 -4.04 7.69 -13.33
C THR A 100 -5.39 7.49 -14.00
N TRP A 101 -5.93 6.28 -13.90
CA TRP A 101 -7.24 5.95 -14.43
C TRP A 101 -8.36 6.60 -13.62
N THR A 102 -9.44 6.91 -14.33
CA THR A 102 -10.69 7.41 -13.76
C THR A 102 -11.73 6.30 -13.70
N SER A 103 -12.86 6.56 -13.04
CA SER A 103 -13.99 5.61 -13.04
C SER A 103 -14.50 5.32 -14.45
N ALA A 104 -14.43 6.28 -15.37
CA ALA A 104 -14.83 6.09 -16.76
C ALA A 104 -13.90 5.11 -17.50
N ASP A 105 -12.61 5.12 -17.19
CA ASP A 105 -11.65 4.19 -17.81
C ASP A 105 -11.95 2.73 -17.44
N VAL A 106 -12.42 2.48 -16.22
CA VAL A 106 -12.75 1.11 -15.75
C VAL A 106 -13.99 0.56 -16.45
N LEU A 107 -14.89 1.41 -16.92
CA LEU A 107 -16.09 1.00 -17.65
C LEU A 107 -15.80 0.60 -19.11
N VAL A 108 -14.59 0.84 -19.60
CA VAL A 108 -14.14 0.41 -20.93
C VAL A 108 -13.79 -1.08 -20.90
N PRO A 109 -14.45 -1.95 -21.68
CA PRO A 109 -14.25 -3.40 -21.61
C PRO A 109 -12.80 -3.85 -21.83
N GLU A 110 -12.08 -3.20 -22.71
CA GLU A 110 -10.67 -3.48 -23.02
C GLU A 110 -9.77 -3.25 -21.78
N ASN A 111 -10.10 -2.25 -20.98
CA ASN A 111 -9.38 -1.97 -19.74
C ASN A 111 -9.66 -3.02 -18.65
N ALA A 112 -10.85 -3.58 -18.60
CA ALA A 112 -11.16 -4.70 -17.71
C ALA A 112 -10.27 -5.92 -18.00
N ALA A 113 -9.99 -6.21 -19.26
CA ALA A 113 -9.08 -7.27 -19.67
C ALA A 113 -7.62 -7.00 -19.21
N ARG A 114 -7.17 -5.74 -19.31
CA ARG A 114 -5.84 -5.31 -18.83
C ARG A 114 -5.73 -5.44 -17.31
N ILE A 115 -6.74 -4.98 -16.55
CA ILE A 115 -6.79 -5.14 -15.09
C ILE A 115 -6.70 -6.62 -14.72
N ALA A 116 -7.51 -7.46 -15.35
CA ALA A 116 -7.51 -8.90 -15.08
C ALA A 116 -6.17 -9.56 -15.42
N ALA A 117 -5.46 -9.09 -16.46
CA ALA A 117 -4.13 -9.56 -16.80
C ALA A 117 -3.11 -9.18 -15.71
N ALA A 118 -3.11 -7.93 -15.25
CA ALA A 118 -2.23 -7.48 -14.17
C ALA A 118 -2.50 -8.22 -12.84
N CYS A 119 -3.77 -8.45 -12.49
CA CYS A 119 -4.14 -9.25 -11.33
C CYS A 119 -3.61 -10.69 -11.45
N ARG A 120 -3.79 -11.35 -12.60
CA ARG A 120 -3.26 -12.71 -12.83
C ARG A 120 -1.74 -12.75 -12.73
N GLN A 121 -1.06 -11.74 -13.23
CA GLN A 121 0.40 -11.61 -13.14
C GLN A 121 0.85 -11.53 -11.68
N LEU A 122 0.20 -10.67 -10.88
CA LEU A 122 0.48 -10.57 -9.45
C LEU A 122 0.20 -11.89 -8.72
N HIS A 123 -0.96 -12.52 -8.99
CA HIS A 123 -1.36 -13.79 -8.35
C HIS A 123 -0.39 -14.94 -8.66
N ALA A 124 0.28 -14.91 -9.80
CA ALA A 124 1.29 -15.89 -10.19
C ALA A 124 2.70 -15.56 -9.69
N GLY A 125 2.88 -14.41 -9.07
CA GLY A 125 4.17 -13.93 -8.56
C GLY A 125 4.61 -14.61 -7.27
N PRO A 126 5.77 -14.21 -6.73
CA PRO A 126 6.29 -14.71 -5.47
C PRO A 126 5.32 -14.48 -4.32
N ARG A 127 5.22 -15.46 -3.40
CA ARG A 127 4.32 -15.38 -2.24
C ARG A 127 4.65 -14.17 -1.37
N PHE A 128 3.61 -13.51 -0.87
CA PHE A 128 3.74 -12.48 0.17
C PHE A 128 4.07 -13.12 1.54
N VAL A 129 4.79 -12.37 2.38
CA VAL A 129 5.30 -12.89 3.66
C VAL A 129 4.22 -13.06 4.72
N ASN A 130 3.06 -12.43 4.54
CA ASN A 130 1.92 -12.54 5.47
C ASN A 130 0.60 -12.70 4.69
N ASP A 131 -0.35 -13.35 5.33
CA ASP A 131 -1.70 -13.49 4.80
C ASP A 131 -2.60 -12.37 5.38
N PHE A 132 -3.41 -11.77 4.52
CA PHE A 132 -4.47 -10.86 4.94
C PHE A 132 -5.76 -11.65 5.14
N ASN A 133 -6.26 -11.67 6.37
CA ASN A 133 -7.51 -12.34 6.71
C ASN A 133 -8.34 -11.46 7.64
N MET A 134 -9.44 -10.91 7.13
CA MET A 134 -10.33 -10.04 7.89
C MET A 134 -10.95 -10.73 9.11
N LEU A 135 -11.15 -12.06 9.05
CA LEU A 135 -11.73 -12.83 10.15
C LEU A 135 -10.80 -12.88 11.37
N THR A 136 -9.48 -12.76 11.14
CA THR A 136 -8.49 -12.70 12.22
C THR A 136 -8.08 -11.26 12.56
N LEU A 137 -8.20 -10.34 11.61
CA LEU A 137 -7.81 -8.94 11.78
C LEU A 137 -8.85 -8.15 12.56
N GLN A 138 -10.14 -8.37 12.29
CA GLN A 138 -11.23 -7.68 12.97
C GLN A 138 -11.21 -7.85 14.50
N PRO A 139 -11.01 -9.06 15.06
CA PRO A 139 -10.88 -9.21 16.51
C PRO A 139 -9.68 -8.45 17.11
N LYS A 140 -8.57 -8.37 16.37
CA LYS A 140 -7.39 -7.58 16.80
C LYS A 140 -7.70 -6.09 16.85
N TYR A 141 -8.40 -5.56 15.84
CA TYR A 141 -8.84 -4.16 15.87
C TYR A 141 -9.84 -3.91 16.99
N LEU A 142 -10.79 -4.82 17.22
CA LEU A 142 -11.73 -4.69 18.31
C LEU A 142 -11.02 -4.64 19.66
N ALA A 143 -10.04 -5.51 19.89
CA ALA A 143 -9.24 -5.50 21.11
C ALA A 143 -8.48 -4.16 21.28
N LEU A 144 -7.87 -3.65 20.20
CA LEU A 144 -7.18 -2.34 20.23
C LEU A 144 -8.15 -1.19 20.55
N VAL A 145 -9.34 -1.20 19.94
CA VAL A 145 -10.38 -0.19 20.20
C VAL A 145 -10.81 -0.20 21.66
N GLN A 146 -10.98 -1.39 22.26
CA GLN A 146 -11.33 -1.56 23.66
C GLN A 146 -10.18 -1.15 24.60
N GLU A 147 -8.94 -1.55 24.31
CA GLU A 147 -7.74 -1.17 25.06
C GLU A 147 -7.54 0.36 25.10
N ARG A 148 -7.81 1.02 23.97
CA ARG A 148 -7.62 2.47 23.82
C ARG A 148 -8.86 3.28 24.15
N GLU A 149 -9.92 2.62 24.61
CA GLU A 149 -11.22 3.26 24.93
C GLU A 149 -11.79 4.11 23.78
N PHE A 150 -11.51 3.67 22.53
CA PHE A 150 -12.08 4.33 21.36
C PHE A 150 -13.57 4.01 21.22
N ARG A 151 -14.33 4.97 20.68
CA ARG A 151 -15.76 4.80 20.48
C ARG A 151 -16.06 3.71 19.45
N LEU A 152 -16.87 2.73 19.83
CA LEU A 152 -17.51 1.80 18.90
C LEU A 152 -18.83 2.38 18.38
N PRO A 153 -19.20 2.06 17.12
CA PRO A 153 -20.56 2.31 16.66
C PRO A 153 -21.60 1.63 17.54
N ASP A 154 -22.78 2.25 17.66
CA ASP A 154 -23.87 1.66 18.41
C ASP A 154 -24.22 0.28 17.81
N ARG A 155 -24.49 -0.69 18.68
CA ARG A 155 -24.86 -2.06 18.32
C ARG A 155 -23.77 -2.86 17.58
N TYR A 156 -22.53 -2.38 17.53
CA TYR A 156 -21.44 -3.09 16.83
C TYR A 156 -21.27 -4.54 17.35
N LEU A 157 -21.40 -4.75 18.64
CA LEU A 157 -21.22 -6.06 19.29
C LEU A 157 -22.44 -6.98 19.16
N ASP A 158 -23.63 -6.47 18.78
CA ASP A 158 -24.83 -7.28 18.61
C ASP A 158 -24.70 -8.38 17.53
N PHE A 159 -23.73 -8.22 16.61
CA PHE A 159 -23.48 -9.11 15.50
C PHE A 159 -22.29 -10.06 15.72
N ALA A 160 -21.72 -10.10 16.93
CA ALA A 160 -20.51 -10.88 17.21
C ALA A 160 -20.69 -12.38 16.94
N ASP A 161 -21.84 -12.94 17.38
CA ASP A 161 -22.12 -14.37 17.18
C ASP A 161 -22.32 -14.71 15.71
N GLN A 162 -23.03 -13.89 14.94
CA GLN A 162 -23.20 -14.08 13.50
C GLN A 162 -21.87 -13.96 12.75
N ALA A 163 -21.04 -12.98 13.14
CA ALA A 163 -19.70 -12.83 12.55
C ALA A 163 -18.84 -14.07 12.82
N LYS A 164 -18.95 -14.66 14.03
CA LYS A 164 -18.25 -15.90 14.37
C LYS A 164 -18.74 -17.08 13.54
N GLU A 165 -20.06 -17.27 13.40
CA GLU A 165 -20.64 -18.34 12.58
C GLU A 165 -20.17 -18.25 11.12
N ILE A 166 -20.14 -17.04 10.53
CA ILE A 166 -19.63 -16.81 9.18
C ILE A 166 -18.14 -17.16 9.10
N SER A 167 -17.37 -16.73 10.10
CA SER A 167 -15.94 -17.02 10.19
C SER A 167 -15.66 -18.51 10.22
N ASP A 168 -16.39 -19.25 11.06
CA ASP A 168 -16.25 -20.70 11.20
C ASP A 168 -16.62 -21.42 9.88
N ALA A 169 -17.72 -21.00 9.23
CA ALA A 169 -18.15 -21.57 7.95
C ALA A 169 -17.15 -21.33 6.81
N LEU A 170 -16.54 -20.12 6.74
CA LEU A 170 -15.52 -19.79 5.75
C LEU A 170 -14.21 -20.53 6.03
N SER A 171 -13.82 -20.67 7.29
CA SER A 171 -12.60 -21.37 7.71
C SER A 171 -12.66 -22.88 7.48
N ALA A 172 -13.86 -23.45 7.44
CA ALA A 172 -14.07 -24.86 7.12
C ALA A 172 -13.72 -25.24 5.66
N ARG A 173 -13.55 -24.24 4.79
CA ARG A 173 -13.20 -24.42 3.37
C ARG A 173 -11.91 -23.68 3.06
N PRO A 174 -10.73 -24.24 3.39
CA PRO A 174 -9.47 -23.58 3.12
C PRO A 174 -9.31 -23.33 1.61
N VAL A 175 -9.01 -22.09 1.25
CA VAL A 175 -8.71 -21.67 -0.12
C VAL A 175 -7.23 -21.35 -0.20
N ALA A 176 -6.59 -21.74 -1.29
CA ALA A 176 -5.20 -21.33 -1.55
C ALA A 176 -5.10 -19.81 -1.62
N THR A 177 -4.17 -19.24 -0.84
CA THR A 177 -3.89 -17.81 -0.85
C THR A 177 -2.87 -17.48 -1.93
N VAL A 178 -3.05 -16.34 -2.58
CA VAL A 178 -2.14 -15.81 -3.60
C VAL A 178 -1.80 -14.35 -3.29
N PRO A 179 -0.67 -13.83 -3.77
CA PRO A 179 -0.40 -12.39 -3.71
C PRO A 179 -1.52 -11.62 -4.39
N CYS A 180 -2.11 -10.66 -3.71
CA CYS A 180 -3.16 -9.84 -4.32
C CYS A 180 -3.20 -8.42 -3.73
N ASN A 181 -3.78 -7.51 -4.49
CA ASN A 181 -4.21 -6.21 -4.00
C ASN A 181 -5.71 -6.30 -3.67
N ASN A 182 -6.04 -6.35 -2.38
CA ASN A 182 -7.42 -6.50 -1.91
C ASN A 182 -8.26 -5.22 -2.05
N ASP A 183 -7.63 -4.10 -2.37
CA ASP A 183 -8.28 -2.80 -2.55
C ASP A 183 -7.65 -2.07 -3.76
N PRO A 184 -7.95 -2.52 -4.99
CA PRO A 184 -7.46 -1.88 -6.20
C PRO A 184 -8.20 -0.55 -6.44
N ILE A 185 -7.90 0.45 -5.60
CA ILE A 185 -8.43 1.80 -5.80
C ILE A 185 -7.92 2.33 -7.14
N LEU A 186 -8.79 2.97 -7.92
CA LEU A 186 -8.48 3.51 -9.25
C LEU A 186 -7.18 4.32 -9.31
N ARG A 187 -6.85 5.01 -8.21
CA ARG A 187 -5.62 5.82 -8.10
C ARG A 187 -4.33 4.99 -7.97
N SER A 188 -4.44 3.73 -7.55
CA SER A 188 -3.29 2.83 -7.49
C SER A 188 -3.07 2.06 -8.79
N MET A 189 -4.04 2.06 -9.70
CA MET A 189 -3.99 1.28 -10.95
C MET A 189 -3.12 1.91 -12.03
N SER A 190 -2.72 3.15 -11.91
CA SER A 190 -1.75 3.77 -12.83
C SER A 190 -0.36 3.13 -12.80
N MET A 191 -0.08 2.30 -11.79
CA MET A 191 1.21 1.62 -11.63
C MET A 191 1.30 0.25 -12.33
N PHE A 192 0.20 -0.26 -12.90
CA PHE A 192 0.15 -1.63 -13.42
C PHE A 192 -0.16 -1.74 -14.91
N LEU A 193 -0.23 -0.64 -15.63
CA LEU A 193 -0.69 -0.57 -17.02
C LEU A 193 0.20 0.36 -17.85
#